data_ac12f8baea1ab7c56f8d705fd55240af
#
_entry.id   ac12f8baea1ab7c56f8d705fd55240af
#
_cell.length_a   1.000
_cell.length_b   1.000
_cell.length_c   1.000
_cell.angle_alpha   90.00
_cell.angle_beta   90.00
_cell.angle_gamma   90.00
#
_symmetry.space_group_name_H-M   'P 1'
#
loop_
_entity.id
_entity.type
_entity.pdbx_description
1 polymer ?
#
loop_
_entity_poly.entity_id
_entity_poly.type
_entity_poly.pdbx_seq_one_letter_code
_entity_poly.pdbx_strand_id
1 'polypeptide(L)'
;MLGKIKNVPLRKIWKNEALDFTPWLVENLNDLGQAVGLVLEFEGKEVAVGPYSADILAKDTGTGQFVVIENQLEKTNHDHLGKCITYSSILNASAVIWVAAEFTEEHKKALDWLNDHTSDEISFYGVKVELLQIDESAPAIQFNIKSSPNEMVRDRKSVV
;
A
#
# COMPACT_ATOMS: atom_id res chain seq x y z
N MET A 1 -18.41 27.47 -15.97
CA MET A 1 -19.07 26.66 -14.94
C MET A 1 -18.08 25.68 -14.34
N LEU A 2 -18.09 25.54 -13.01
CA LEU A 2 -17.18 24.61 -12.32
C LEU A 2 -17.96 23.42 -11.77
N GLY A 3 -17.40 22.22 -11.97
CA GLY A 3 -17.93 21.03 -11.34
C GLY A 3 -17.59 20.99 -9.85
N LYS A 4 -18.24 20.09 -9.11
CA LYS A 4 -18.02 19.89 -7.69
C LYS A 4 -17.44 18.50 -7.47
N ILE A 5 -16.38 18.42 -6.64
CA ILE A 5 -15.76 17.15 -6.28
C ILE A 5 -16.42 16.65 -4.99
N LYS A 6 -16.75 15.36 -4.97
CA LYS A 6 -17.22 14.69 -3.76
C LYS A 6 -16.53 13.35 -3.59
N ASN A 7 -16.41 12.91 -2.35
CA ASN A 7 -15.90 11.58 -2.04
C ASN A 7 -17.05 10.56 -2.16
N VAL A 8 -16.72 9.40 -2.72
CA VAL A 8 -17.64 8.27 -2.78
C VAL A 8 -17.16 7.24 -1.76
N PRO A 9 -18.03 6.71 -0.89
CA PRO A 9 -17.61 5.68 0.05
C PRO A 9 -17.05 4.46 -0.66
N LEU A 10 -15.90 3.95 -0.21
CA LEU A 10 -15.24 2.81 -0.83
C LEU A 10 -16.15 1.58 -0.89
N ARG A 11 -16.92 1.36 0.18
CA ARG A 11 -17.81 0.18 0.29
C ARG A 11 -19.00 0.24 -0.66
N LYS A 12 -19.24 1.38 -1.29
CA LYS A 12 -20.28 1.49 -2.32
C LYS A 12 -19.86 0.74 -3.60
N ILE A 13 -18.57 0.73 -3.90
CA ILE A 13 -18.00 0.05 -5.07
C ILE A 13 -17.47 -1.33 -4.66
N TRP A 14 -16.73 -1.41 -3.56
CA TRP A 14 -16.15 -2.67 -3.07
C TRP A 14 -16.77 -3.02 -1.72
N LYS A 15 -17.82 -3.83 -1.76
CA LYS A 15 -18.54 -4.22 -0.54
C LYS A 15 -17.71 -5.18 0.32
N ASN A 16 -16.91 -6.02 -0.31
CA ASN A 16 -16.05 -6.98 0.37
C ASN A 16 -14.59 -6.72 -0.03
N GLU A 17 -13.72 -6.59 0.97
CA GLU A 17 -12.31 -6.31 0.73
C GLU A 17 -11.62 -7.44 -0.02
N ALA A 18 -11.74 -8.68 0.45
CA ALA A 18 -11.06 -9.83 -0.14
C ALA A 18 -11.66 -10.26 -1.48
N LEU A 19 -12.98 -10.15 -1.63
CA LEU A 19 -13.69 -10.64 -2.82
C LEU A 19 -13.83 -9.56 -3.91
N ASP A 20 -13.80 -8.28 -3.55
CA ASP A 20 -14.03 -7.19 -4.50
C ASP A 20 -12.80 -6.30 -4.69
N PHE A 21 -12.24 -5.76 -3.61
CA PHE A 21 -11.15 -4.79 -3.71
C PHE A 21 -9.82 -5.45 -4.09
N THR A 22 -9.44 -6.51 -3.40
CA THR A 22 -8.15 -7.18 -3.66
C THR A 22 -8.06 -7.67 -5.12
N PRO A 23 -9.08 -8.34 -5.70
CA PRO A 23 -9.04 -8.70 -7.11
C PRO A 23 -8.95 -7.49 -8.05
N TRP A 24 -9.68 -6.41 -7.73
CA TRP A 24 -9.59 -5.18 -8.52
C TRP A 24 -8.16 -4.63 -8.50
N LEU A 25 -7.54 -4.56 -7.32
CA LEU A 25 -6.20 -4.04 -7.18
C LEU A 25 -5.17 -4.89 -7.93
N VAL A 26 -5.32 -6.21 -7.92
CA VAL A 26 -4.45 -7.12 -8.69
C VAL A 26 -4.45 -6.74 -10.17
N GLU A 27 -5.61 -6.42 -10.73
CA GLU A 27 -5.73 -6.03 -12.13
C GLU A 27 -5.26 -4.60 -12.39
N ASN A 28 -5.06 -3.82 -11.35
CA ASN A 28 -4.67 -2.40 -11.45
C ASN A 28 -3.40 -2.08 -10.66
N LEU A 29 -2.50 -3.06 -10.52
CA LEU A 29 -1.23 -2.86 -9.81
C LEU A 29 -0.37 -1.75 -10.40
N ASN A 30 -0.48 -1.50 -11.70
CA ASN A 30 0.28 -0.42 -12.34
C ASN A 30 -0.10 0.96 -11.77
N ASP A 31 -1.37 1.16 -11.44
CA ASP A 31 -1.83 2.43 -10.87
C ASP A 31 -1.24 2.64 -9.47
N LEU A 32 -1.24 1.58 -8.66
CA LEU A 32 -0.60 1.63 -7.34
C LEU A 32 0.91 1.83 -7.48
N GLY A 33 1.54 1.11 -8.39
CA GLY A 33 2.97 1.22 -8.65
C GLY A 33 3.38 2.63 -9.05
N GLN A 34 2.63 3.28 -9.92
CA GLN A 34 2.88 4.66 -10.31
C GLN A 34 2.81 5.61 -9.11
N ALA A 35 1.87 5.38 -8.20
CA ALA A 35 1.74 6.22 -7.01
C ALA A 35 2.96 6.13 -6.09
N VAL A 36 3.53 4.94 -5.91
CA VAL A 36 4.68 4.72 -5.01
C VAL A 36 6.03 4.75 -5.73
N GLY A 37 6.04 4.84 -7.06
CA GLY A 37 7.28 4.89 -7.84
C GLY A 37 7.93 3.54 -8.08
N LEU A 38 7.15 2.46 -8.10
CA LEU A 38 7.64 1.11 -8.37
C LEU A 38 6.94 0.54 -9.60
N VAL A 39 7.61 -0.38 -10.30
CA VAL A 39 7.01 -1.14 -11.39
C VAL A 39 6.66 -2.52 -10.84
N LEU A 40 5.38 -2.72 -10.54
CA LEU A 40 4.88 -3.91 -9.86
C LEU A 40 4.40 -4.96 -10.85
N GLU A 41 4.83 -6.21 -10.63
CA GLU A 41 4.37 -7.37 -11.36
C GLU A 41 3.68 -8.32 -10.37
N PHE A 42 2.52 -8.82 -10.73
CA PHE A 42 1.76 -9.73 -9.87
C PHE A 42 2.45 -11.08 -9.75
N GLU A 43 2.59 -11.58 -8.50
CA GLU A 43 3.13 -12.90 -8.20
C GLU A 43 2.07 -13.83 -7.63
N GLY A 44 1.25 -13.35 -6.70
CA GLY A 44 0.22 -14.19 -6.09
C GLY A 44 -0.75 -13.42 -5.21
N LYS A 45 -1.92 -14.00 -5.00
CA LYS A 45 -2.97 -13.48 -4.14
C LYS A 45 -3.21 -14.50 -3.03
N GLU A 46 -3.46 -14.01 -1.80
CA GLU A 46 -3.67 -14.86 -0.63
C GLU A 46 -2.49 -15.83 -0.47
N VAL A 47 -1.26 -15.30 -0.50
CA VAL A 47 -0.03 -16.11 -0.45
C VAL A 47 0.23 -16.58 0.96
N ALA A 48 0.44 -17.89 1.13
CA ALA A 48 0.67 -18.49 2.45
C ALA A 48 1.97 -17.96 3.09
N VAL A 49 1.85 -17.54 4.36
CA VAL A 49 2.96 -17.07 5.19
C VAL A 49 2.83 -17.80 6.54
N GLY A 50 3.36 -19.01 6.62
CA GLY A 50 3.11 -19.89 7.78
C GLY A 50 1.60 -20.18 7.89
N PRO A 51 0.99 -19.96 9.07
CA PRO A 51 -0.46 -20.15 9.25
C PRO A 51 -1.30 -18.96 8.77
N TYR A 52 -0.65 -17.91 8.23
CA TYR A 52 -1.30 -16.69 7.76
C TYR A 52 -1.24 -16.60 6.24
N SER A 53 -1.84 -15.55 5.68
CA SER A 53 -1.73 -15.26 4.25
C SER A 53 -1.59 -13.77 4.00
N ALA A 54 -0.68 -13.41 3.08
CA ALA A 54 -0.54 -12.04 2.59
C ALA A 54 -1.58 -11.78 1.51
N ASP A 55 -2.19 -10.61 1.50
CA ASP A 55 -3.25 -10.29 0.54
C ASP A 55 -2.76 -10.36 -0.91
N ILE A 56 -1.66 -9.67 -1.20
CA ILE A 56 -1.04 -9.66 -2.54
C ILE A 56 0.46 -9.74 -2.39
N LEU A 57 1.08 -10.60 -3.16
CA LEU A 57 2.52 -10.62 -3.37
C LEU A 57 2.81 -10.14 -4.78
N ALA A 58 3.65 -9.12 -4.89
CA ALA A 58 4.11 -8.58 -6.16
C ALA A 58 5.64 -8.65 -6.21
N LYS A 59 6.18 -8.30 -7.34
CA LYS A 59 7.61 -8.18 -7.56
C LYS A 59 7.90 -6.81 -8.15
N ASP A 60 8.95 -6.16 -7.66
CA ASP A 60 9.48 -4.95 -8.29
C ASP A 60 10.35 -5.39 -9.45
N THR A 61 9.93 -5.10 -10.67
CA THR A 61 10.64 -5.55 -11.87
C THR A 61 12.01 -4.89 -12.02
N GLY A 62 12.21 -3.71 -11.39
CA GLY A 62 13.50 -3.03 -11.43
C GLY A 62 14.59 -3.74 -10.63
N THR A 63 14.22 -4.48 -9.58
CA THR A 63 15.18 -5.19 -8.72
C THR A 63 14.97 -6.69 -8.70
N GLY A 64 13.82 -7.17 -9.13
CA GLY A 64 13.45 -8.58 -9.02
C GLY A 64 13.05 -9.01 -7.61
N GLN A 65 12.93 -8.07 -6.68
CA GLN A 65 12.63 -8.36 -5.27
C GLN A 65 11.13 -8.31 -4.99
N PHE A 66 10.71 -9.01 -3.94
CA PHE A 66 9.30 -9.09 -3.58
C PHE A 66 8.79 -7.82 -2.91
N VAL A 67 7.52 -7.53 -3.15
CA VAL A 67 6.76 -6.45 -2.53
C VAL A 67 5.48 -7.05 -1.94
N VAL A 68 5.29 -6.87 -0.65
CA VAL A 68 4.05 -7.31 0.03
C VAL A 68 3.05 -6.16 0.01
N ILE A 69 1.81 -6.45 -0.37
CA ILE A 69 0.73 -5.46 -0.35
C ILE A 69 -0.35 -5.97 0.60
N GLU A 70 -0.64 -5.19 1.63
CA GLU A 70 -1.70 -5.46 2.60
C GLU A 70 -2.83 -4.43 2.43
N ASN A 71 -4.06 -4.93 2.31
CA ASN A 71 -5.24 -4.12 2.09
C ASN A 71 -6.07 -4.01 3.36
N GLN A 72 -6.54 -2.79 3.65
CA GLN A 72 -7.44 -2.54 4.76
C GLN A 72 -8.41 -1.43 4.36
N LEU A 73 -9.61 -1.79 3.88
CA LEU A 73 -10.62 -0.81 3.50
C LEU A 73 -11.31 -0.17 4.71
N GLU A 74 -10.52 0.10 5.73
CA GLU A 74 -10.93 0.69 6.99
C GLU A 74 -9.83 1.64 7.46
N LYS A 75 -10.03 2.23 8.62
CA LYS A 75 -8.99 2.98 9.32
C LYS A 75 -7.90 2.02 9.78
N THR A 76 -6.65 2.42 9.66
CA THR A 76 -5.49 1.60 10.04
C THR A 76 -5.55 1.15 11.50
N ASN A 77 -5.02 -0.04 11.78
CA ASN A 77 -4.94 -0.60 13.13
C ASN A 77 -3.63 -1.37 13.33
N HIS A 78 -3.37 -1.76 14.59
CA HIS A 78 -2.14 -2.48 14.95
C HIS A 78 -2.05 -3.88 14.34
N ASP A 79 -3.19 -4.53 14.13
CA ASP A 79 -3.23 -5.87 13.54
C ASP A 79 -2.63 -5.84 12.13
N HIS A 80 -3.03 -4.89 11.29
CA HIS A 80 -2.50 -4.76 9.95
C HIS A 80 -1.06 -4.27 9.93
N LEU A 81 -0.68 -3.39 10.86
CA LEU A 81 0.74 -3.01 11.01
C LEU A 81 1.60 -4.23 11.31
N GLY A 82 1.14 -5.07 12.22
CA GLY A 82 1.82 -6.33 12.55
C GLY A 82 1.95 -7.25 11.34
N LYS A 83 0.89 -7.37 10.55
CA LYS A 83 0.91 -8.15 9.30
C LYS A 83 1.94 -7.62 8.32
N CYS A 84 1.99 -6.30 8.12
CA CYS A 84 2.96 -5.67 7.22
C CYS A 84 4.40 -6.04 7.58
N ILE A 85 4.73 -5.97 8.86
CA ILE A 85 6.08 -6.28 9.34
C ILE A 85 6.37 -7.78 9.26
N THR A 86 5.46 -8.59 9.76
CA THR A 86 5.63 -10.04 9.85
C THR A 86 5.76 -10.67 8.46
N TYR A 87 4.86 -10.32 7.55
CA TYR A 87 4.85 -10.93 6.22
C TYR A 87 6.05 -10.49 5.39
N SER A 88 6.44 -9.22 5.51
CA SER A 88 7.64 -8.72 4.84
C SER A 88 8.89 -9.46 5.27
N SER A 89 9.01 -9.73 6.57
CA SER A 89 10.19 -10.42 7.11
C SER A 89 10.27 -11.86 6.65
N ILE A 90 9.14 -12.58 6.65
CA ILE A 90 9.10 -14.00 6.27
C ILE A 90 9.32 -14.16 4.77
N LEU A 91 8.71 -13.31 3.95
CA LEU A 91 8.84 -13.36 2.50
C LEU A 91 10.10 -12.66 1.99
N ASN A 92 10.89 -12.08 2.88
CA ASN A 92 12.10 -11.31 2.55
C ASN A 92 11.84 -10.25 1.49
N ALA A 93 10.78 -9.48 1.70
CA ALA A 93 10.37 -8.43 0.78
C ALA A 93 11.29 -7.21 0.88
N SER A 94 11.46 -6.50 -0.22
CA SER A 94 12.19 -5.23 -0.25
C SER A 94 11.28 -4.03 -0.01
N ALA A 95 9.98 -4.23 -0.09
CA ALA A 95 9.00 -3.18 0.17
C ALA A 95 7.70 -3.79 0.68
N VAL A 96 6.99 -3.01 1.48
CA VAL A 96 5.62 -3.33 1.87
C VAL A 96 4.77 -2.09 1.60
N ILE A 97 3.60 -2.30 1.02
CA ILE A 97 2.63 -1.26 0.74
C ILE A 97 1.36 -1.56 1.53
N TRP A 98 1.04 -0.69 2.47
CA TRP A 98 -0.20 -0.78 3.25
C TRP A 98 -1.23 0.15 2.60
N VAL A 99 -2.27 -0.43 2.01
CA VAL A 99 -3.34 0.32 1.34
C VAL A 99 -4.55 0.34 2.28
N ALA A 100 -4.95 1.53 2.71
CA ALA A 100 -6.03 1.67 3.68
C ALA A 100 -6.98 2.81 3.30
N ALA A 101 -8.20 2.75 3.87
CA ALA A 101 -9.20 3.80 3.69
C ALA A 101 -8.81 5.09 4.42
N GLU A 102 -8.12 4.98 5.55
CA GLU A 102 -7.68 6.12 6.34
C GLU A 102 -6.49 5.72 7.20
N PHE A 103 -5.51 6.62 7.34
CA PHE A 103 -4.34 6.42 8.21
C PHE A 103 -4.49 7.27 9.47
N THR A 104 -4.33 6.63 10.65
CA THR A 104 -4.17 7.38 11.88
C THR A 104 -2.81 8.07 11.88
N GLU A 105 -2.69 9.17 12.61
CA GLU A 105 -1.39 9.85 12.76
C GLU A 105 -0.35 8.93 13.39
N GLU A 106 -0.76 8.06 14.31
CA GLU A 106 0.11 7.12 14.99
C GLU A 106 0.68 6.09 14.02
N HIS A 107 -0.14 5.55 13.13
CA HIS A 107 0.32 4.56 12.14
C HIS A 107 1.17 5.21 11.05
N LYS A 108 0.83 6.43 10.64
CA LYS A 108 1.68 7.21 9.74
C LYS A 108 3.06 7.41 10.35
N LYS A 109 3.12 7.83 11.61
CA LYS A 109 4.39 8.00 12.34
C LYS A 109 5.14 6.70 12.50
N ALA A 110 4.44 5.59 12.74
CA ALA A 110 5.07 4.28 12.84
C ALA A 110 5.78 3.89 11.55
N LEU A 111 5.13 4.10 10.39
CA LEU A 111 5.76 3.82 9.09
C LEU A 111 6.94 4.75 8.82
N ASP A 112 6.81 6.03 9.13
CA ASP A 112 7.91 7.00 8.99
C ASP A 112 9.10 6.57 9.85
N TRP A 113 8.84 6.17 11.11
CA TRP A 113 9.87 5.70 12.03
C TRP A 113 10.57 4.45 11.51
N LEU A 114 9.80 3.49 10.97
CA LEU A 114 10.37 2.28 10.38
C LEU A 114 11.28 2.62 9.19
N ASN A 115 10.84 3.52 8.31
CA ASN A 115 11.67 3.95 7.19
C ASN A 115 12.97 4.62 7.65
N ASP A 116 12.92 5.39 8.74
CA ASP A 116 14.08 6.12 9.24
C ASP A 116 15.06 5.22 9.99
N HIS A 117 14.59 4.12 10.58
CA HIS A 117 15.38 3.28 11.49
C HIS A 117 15.68 1.88 10.95
N THR A 118 15.20 1.53 9.76
CA THR A 118 15.59 0.30 9.07
C THR A 118 16.63 0.63 7.99
N SER A 119 17.29 -0.41 7.44
CA SER A 119 18.20 -0.21 6.32
C SER A 119 17.41 0.14 5.05
N ASP A 120 18.12 0.58 4.01
CA ASP A 120 17.52 0.85 2.70
C ASP A 120 17.12 -0.42 1.93
N GLU A 121 17.35 -1.60 2.52
CA GLU A 121 16.90 -2.87 1.93
C GLU A 121 15.41 -3.11 2.07
N ILE A 122 14.71 -2.37 2.95
CA ILE A 122 13.27 -2.46 3.14
C ILE A 122 12.65 -1.07 3.13
N SER A 123 11.56 -0.92 2.40
CA SER A 123 10.81 0.33 2.30
C SER A 123 9.37 0.11 2.73
N PHE A 124 8.84 1.06 3.49
CA PHE A 124 7.46 1.03 3.98
C PHE A 124 6.65 2.15 3.32
N TYR A 125 5.53 1.79 2.69
CA TYR A 125 4.63 2.75 2.06
C TYR A 125 3.25 2.65 2.71
N GLY A 126 2.71 3.80 3.10
CA GLY A 126 1.31 3.93 3.50
C GLY A 126 0.56 4.68 2.42
N VAL A 127 -0.49 4.08 1.87
CA VAL A 127 -1.26 4.64 0.77
C VAL A 127 -2.73 4.68 1.14
N LYS A 128 -3.29 5.89 1.21
CA LYS A 128 -4.72 6.06 1.41
C LYS A 128 -5.42 5.95 0.05
N VAL A 129 -6.42 5.08 -0.03
CA VAL A 129 -7.25 4.94 -1.23
C VAL A 129 -8.50 5.77 -1.08
N GLU A 130 -8.84 6.55 -2.11
CA GLU A 130 -10.03 7.38 -2.15
C GLU A 130 -10.75 7.20 -3.47
N LEU A 131 -12.08 7.35 -3.45
CA LEU A 131 -12.88 7.46 -4.66
C LEU A 131 -13.45 8.87 -4.74
N LEU A 132 -13.20 9.53 -5.86
CA LEU A 132 -13.65 10.89 -6.12
C LEU A 132 -14.60 10.90 -7.31
N GLN A 133 -15.58 11.80 -7.26
CA GLN A 133 -16.54 11.97 -8.33
C GLN A 133 -16.75 13.45 -8.58
N ILE A 134 -16.76 13.86 -9.85
CA ILE A 134 -17.07 15.22 -10.26
C ILE A 134 -18.51 15.20 -10.75
N ASP A 135 -19.41 15.92 -10.05
CA ASP A 135 -20.86 15.94 -10.33
C ASP A 135 -21.39 14.49 -10.43
N GLU A 136 -21.95 14.10 -11.57
CA GLU A 136 -22.52 12.78 -11.79
C GLU A 136 -21.58 11.86 -12.63
N SER A 137 -20.29 12.16 -12.65
CA SER A 137 -19.32 11.34 -13.38
C SER A 137 -19.17 9.95 -12.77
N ALA A 138 -18.50 9.05 -13.49
CA ALA A 138 -18.04 7.79 -12.89
C ALA A 138 -17.04 8.10 -11.78
N PRO A 139 -17.04 7.33 -10.68
CA PRO A 139 -16.03 7.50 -9.63
C PRO A 139 -14.63 7.21 -10.18
N ALA A 140 -13.65 7.98 -9.72
CA ALA A 140 -12.26 7.80 -10.06
C ALA A 140 -11.45 7.50 -8.80
N ILE A 141 -10.50 6.59 -8.90
CA ILE A 141 -9.65 6.22 -7.77
C ILE A 141 -8.49 7.20 -7.65
N GLN A 142 -8.09 7.48 -6.42
CA GLN A 142 -6.88 8.22 -6.11
C GLN A 142 -6.11 7.49 -5.03
N PHE A 143 -4.82 7.29 -5.25
CA PHE A 143 -3.89 6.75 -4.26
C PHE A 143 -3.08 7.90 -3.68
N ASN A 144 -3.28 8.21 -2.41
CA ASN A 144 -2.58 9.30 -1.70
C ASN A 144 -1.49 8.71 -0.81
N ILE A 145 -0.25 9.11 -1.03
CA ILE A 145 0.88 8.65 -0.23
C ILE A 145 0.81 9.33 1.14
N LYS A 146 0.73 8.53 2.20
CA LYS A 146 0.74 9.01 3.59
C LYS A 146 2.09 8.81 4.24
N SER A 147 2.83 7.78 3.84
CA SER A 147 4.20 7.54 4.27
C SER A 147 4.98 6.87 3.16
N SER A 148 6.23 7.27 3.00
CA SER A 148 7.15 6.68 2.03
C SER A 148 8.58 6.89 2.52
N PRO A 149 9.57 6.14 2.01
CA PRO A 149 10.95 6.33 2.40
C PRO A 149 11.43 7.76 2.15
N ASN A 150 12.19 8.30 3.11
CA ASN A 150 12.85 9.60 2.95
C ASN A 150 14.23 9.35 2.32
N GLU A 151 14.37 9.68 1.05
CA GLU A 151 15.60 9.44 0.28
C GLU A 151 16.80 10.15 0.87
N MET A 152 16.63 11.36 1.39
CA MET A 152 17.74 12.10 2.02
C MET A 152 18.25 11.39 3.27
N VAL A 153 17.38 10.85 4.10
CA VAL A 153 17.77 10.09 5.29
C VAL A 153 18.45 8.80 4.87
N ARG A 154 17.94 8.11 3.86
CA ARG A 154 18.52 6.87 3.37
C ARG A 154 19.89 7.08 2.74
N ASP A 155 20.07 8.15 1.98
CA ASP A 155 21.37 8.51 1.41
C ASP A 155 22.40 8.72 2.51
N ARG A 156 22.04 9.39 3.60
CA ARG A 156 22.94 9.58 4.75
C ARG A 156 23.29 8.27 5.43
N LYS A 157 22.36 7.33 5.53
CA LYS A 157 22.61 5.99 6.10
C LYS A 157 23.55 5.18 5.24
N SER A 158 23.45 5.29 3.92
CA SER A 158 24.26 4.52 2.98
C SER A 158 25.68 5.05 2.79
N VAL A 159 26.00 6.26 3.29
CA VAL A 159 27.32 6.90 3.18
C VAL A 159 28.26 6.52 4.33
N VAL A 160 27.87 5.70 5.24
CA VAL A 160 28.70 5.33 6.40
C VAL A 160 29.89 4.46 6.03
#